data_05b0c6f90509d87c92c0c06992cd504a
#
_entry.id   05b0c6f90509d87c92c0c06992cd504a
#
_cell.length_a   1.000
_cell.length_b   1.000
_cell.length_c   1.000
_cell.angle_alpha   90.00
_cell.angle_beta   90.00
_cell.angle_gamma   90.00
#
_symmetry.space_group_name_H-M   'P 1'
#
loop_
_entity.id
_entity.type
_entity.pdbx_description
1 polymer ?
#
loop_
_entity_poly.entity_id
_entity_poly.type
_entity_poly.pdbx_seq_one_letter_code
_entity_poly.pdbx_strand_id
1 'polypeptide(L)'
;MRIIFACGGTAGHINPALAVAGRIKELMPDSEFLFIGAVGQMESDLVPRAGYRIETVRVRGLSREKTLGGFFHNISAAWHLVRSTIKARKIIKRFKPDVVVGTGGYVCFPVLKAASMLGIPTAVHESNADPGLTTRMLSGIVDTIMLGFEESRKFYKNPEKTVVTGTPVRGEFSAYSKQAAKAELGLPLDKPLVVSVWGSVSYTHLTL
;
A
#
# COMPACT_ATOMS: atom_id res chain seq x y z
N MET A 1 -12.65 8.99 -13.89
CA MET A 1 -12.08 9.34 -12.57
C MET A 1 -10.57 9.21 -12.62
N ARG A 2 -9.82 10.11 -11.98
CA ARG A 2 -8.35 10.11 -11.96
C ARG A 2 -7.86 9.77 -10.57
N ILE A 3 -7.07 8.72 -10.41
CA ILE A 3 -6.68 8.18 -9.10
C ILE A 3 -5.17 8.06 -9.03
N ILE A 4 -4.59 8.53 -7.93
CA ILE A 4 -3.20 8.22 -7.58
C ILE A 4 -3.18 7.15 -6.50
N PHE A 5 -2.39 6.09 -6.74
CA PHE A 5 -2.02 5.10 -5.72
C PHE A 5 -0.60 5.35 -5.23
N ALA A 6 -0.42 5.45 -3.92
CA ALA A 6 0.88 5.46 -3.27
C ALA A 6 1.12 4.11 -2.59
N CYS A 7 2.13 3.38 -3.03
CA CYS A 7 2.46 2.06 -2.47
C CYS A 7 3.94 1.77 -2.65
N GLY A 8 4.52 0.97 -1.77
CA GLY A 8 5.89 0.56 -2.03
C GLY A 8 6.58 -0.22 -0.92
N GLY A 9 7.78 -0.67 -1.26
CA GLY A 9 8.68 -1.41 -0.38
C GLY A 9 8.46 -2.92 -0.38
N THR A 10 7.23 -3.41 -0.37
CA THR A 10 6.91 -4.85 -0.36
C THR A 10 5.70 -5.17 -1.22
N ALA A 11 5.62 -6.42 -1.70
CA ALA A 11 4.45 -6.91 -2.44
C ALA A 11 3.14 -6.80 -1.63
N GLY A 12 3.22 -6.90 -0.29
CA GLY A 12 2.07 -6.74 0.60
C GLY A 12 1.45 -5.34 0.57
N HIS A 13 2.20 -4.30 0.19
CA HIS A 13 1.69 -2.96 -0.02
C HIS A 13 1.26 -2.70 -1.48
N ILE A 14 1.95 -3.35 -2.43
CA ILE A 14 1.73 -3.11 -3.86
C ILE A 14 0.49 -3.86 -4.35
N ASN A 15 0.33 -5.13 -3.97
CA ASN A 15 -0.78 -5.98 -4.43
C ASN A 15 -2.16 -5.42 -4.07
N PRO A 16 -2.44 -4.91 -2.86
CA PRO A 16 -3.71 -4.25 -2.56
C PRO A 16 -4.00 -3.06 -3.47
N ALA A 17 -2.99 -2.22 -3.77
CA ALA A 17 -3.15 -1.09 -4.70
C ALA A 17 -3.53 -1.56 -6.11
N LEU A 18 -2.83 -2.60 -6.62
CA LEU A 18 -3.11 -3.19 -7.93
C LEU A 18 -4.50 -3.84 -7.97
N ALA A 19 -4.90 -4.53 -6.90
CA ALA A 19 -6.22 -5.15 -6.80
C ALA A 19 -7.35 -4.11 -6.86
N VAL A 20 -7.23 -3.02 -6.10
CA VAL A 20 -8.20 -1.93 -6.11
C VAL A 20 -8.22 -1.22 -7.47
N ALA A 21 -7.05 -0.92 -8.05
CA ALA A 21 -6.96 -0.30 -9.37
C ALA A 21 -7.61 -1.17 -10.46
N GLY A 22 -7.36 -2.49 -10.45
CA GLY A 22 -7.97 -3.44 -11.37
C GLY A 22 -9.50 -3.45 -11.24
N ARG A 23 -10.01 -3.54 -10.01
CA ARG A 23 -11.45 -3.54 -9.76
C ARG A 23 -12.13 -2.24 -10.17
N ILE A 24 -11.49 -1.09 -9.91
CA ILE A 24 -12.02 0.20 -10.37
C ILE A 24 -12.00 0.26 -11.91
N LYS A 25 -10.96 -0.25 -12.57
CA LYS A 25 -10.87 -0.28 -14.03
C LYS A 25 -11.98 -1.11 -14.67
N GLU A 26 -12.37 -2.23 -14.04
CA GLU A 26 -13.51 -3.04 -14.46
C GLU A 26 -14.86 -2.29 -14.34
N LEU A 27 -15.06 -1.61 -13.21
CA LEU A 27 -16.30 -0.90 -12.90
C LEU A 27 -16.41 0.44 -13.62
N MET A 28 -15.28 1.09 -13.88
CA MET A 28 -15.17 2.43 -14.47
C MET A 28 -14.04 2.44 -15.52
N PRO A 29 -14.26 1.89 -16.73
CA PRO A 29 -13.23 1.70 -17.76
C PRO A 29 -12.47 2.97 -18.17
N ASP A 30 -13.11 4.14 -18.08
CA ASP A 30 -12.52 5.45 -18.42
C ASP A 30 -11.66 6.04 -17.29
N SER A 31 -11.42 5.30 -16.21
CA SER A 31 -10.57 5.79 -15.12
C SER A 31 -9.10 5.80 -15.51
N GLU A 32 -8.41 6.87 -15.10
CA GLU A 32 -6.97 7.03 -15.27
C GLU A 32 -6.24 6.78 -13.95
N PHE A 33 -5.15 6.03 -14.01
CA PHE A 33 -4.36 5.66 -12.84
C PHE A 33 -2.92 6.13 -12.97
N LEU A 34 -2.38 6.63 -11.87
CA LEU A 34 -0.96 6.88 -11.70
C LEU A 34 -0.51 6.31 -10.36
N PHE A 35 0.56 5.53 -10.39
CA PHE A 35 1.18 5.05 -9.16
C PHE A 35 2.36 5.94 -8.78
N ILE A 36 2.58 6.12 -7.47
CA ILE A 36 3.77 6.78 -6.93
C ILE A 36 4.45 5.82 -5.96
N GLY A 37 5.67 5.42 -6.30
CA GLY A 37 6.50 4.50 -5.55
C GLY A 37 7.80 5.11 -5.08
N ALA A 38 8.63 4.32 -4.39
CA ALA A 38 9.99 4.68 -4.01
C ALA A 38 10.99 4.30 -5.11
N VAL A 39 12.04 5.09 -5.27
CA VAL A 39 13.10 4.81 -6.25
C VAL A 39 13.79 3.49 -5.93
N GLY A 40 13.91 2.60 -6.94
CA GLY A 40 14.68 1.35 -6.84
C GLY A 40 14.04 0.27 -5.97
N GLN A 41 12.73 0.33 -5.76
CA GLN A 41 11.97 -0.67 -5.01
C GLN A 41 11.09 -1.53 -5.94
N MET A 42 10.52 -2.62 -5.40
CA MET A 42 9.72 -3.62 -6.14
C MET A 42 8.61 -3.02 -7.00
N GLU A 43 7.99 -1.95 -6.55
CA GLU A 43 6.90 -1.29 -7.27
C GLU A 43 7.33 -0.76 -8.63
N SER A 44 8.62 -0.41 -8.80
CA SER A 44 9.15 0.04 -10.09
C SER A 44 9.06 -1.02 -11.18
N ASP A 45 8.98 -2.29 -10.79
CA ASP A 45 8.83 -3.45 -11.67
C ASP A 45 7.38 -3.97 -11.72
N LEU A 46 6.76 -4.15 -10.55
CA LEU A 46 5.45 -4.80 -10.45
C LEU A 46 4.32 -3.96 -11.03
N VAL A 47 4.37 -2.63 -10.86
CA VAL A 47 3.32 -1.73 -11.36
C VAL A 47 3.31 -1.65 -12.89
N PRO A 48 4.47 -1.47 -13.59
CA PRO A 48 4.50 -1.51 -15.05
C PRO A 48 4.11 -2.88 -15.63
N ARG A 49 4.51 -3.99 -14.98
CA ARG A 49 4.08 -5.34 -15.41
C ARG A 49 2.57 -5.53 -15.33
N ALA A 50 1.90 -4.83 -14.41
CA ALA A 50 0.44 -4.82 -14.32
C ALA A 50 -0.23 -3.81 -15.29
N GLY A 51 0.53 -3.16 -16.18
CA GLY A 51 0.03 -2.22 -17.18
C GLY A 51 -0.24 -0.80 -16.69
N TYR A 52 0.24 -0.43 -15.51
CA TYR A 52 0.03 0.90 -14.95
C TYR A 52 1.27 1.79 -15.03
N ARG A 53 1.03 3.11 -15.13
CA ARG A 53 2.10 4.12 -15.07
C ARG A 53 2.56 4.33 -13.64
N ILE A 54 3.88 4.49 -13.45
CA ILE A 54 4.48 4.80 -12.16
C ILE A 54 5.43 6.00 -12.26
N GLU A 55 5.41 6.84 -11.25
CA GLU A 55 6.43 7.83 -10.95
C GLU A 55 7.03 7.53 -9.58
N THR A 56 8.29 7.93 -9.37
CA THR A 56 8.97 7.58 -8.13
C THR A 56 9.43 8.82 -7.37
N VAL A 57 9.45 8.71 -6.04
CA VAL A 57 10.06 9.70 -5.13
C VAL A 57 11.14 9.02 -4.28
N ARG A 58 12.14 9.80 -3.83
CA ARG A 58 13.19 9.27 -2.96
C ARG A 58 12.72 9.33 -1.52
N VAL A 59 12.46 8.19 -0.91
CA VAL A 59 12.10 8.09 0.51
C VAL A 59 13.18 7.33 1.27
N ARG A 60 13.34 7.65 2.54
CA ARG A 60 14.24 6.96 3.46
C ARG A 60 13.48 6.62 4.72
N GLY A 61 13.58 5.36 5.16
CA GLY A 61 12.99 4.92 6.41
C GLY A 61 13.67 5.57 7.62
N LEU A 62 12.95 5.72 8.72
CA LEU A 62 13.51 6.18 9.98
C LEU A 62 14.30 5.07 10.65
N SER A 63 15.48 5.39 11.16
CA SER A 63 16.26 4.47 12.03
C SER A 63 15.62 4.42 13.41
N ARG A 64 15.52 3.22 13.97
CA ARG A 64 15.12 2.99 15.37
C ARG A 64 16.29 2.98 16.33
N GLU A 65 17.51 3.07 15.83
CA GLU A 65 18.72 3.08 16.64
C GLU A 65 18.86 4.40 17.40
N LYS A 66 19.09 4.30 18.71
CA LYS A 66 19.37 5.44 19.60
C LYS A 66 20.87 5.75 19.67
N THR A 67 21.51 5.85 18.49
CA THR A 67 22.93 6.16 18.33
C THR A 67 23.10 7.51 17.64
N LEU A 68 24.29 8.13 17.73
CA LEU A 68 24.63 9.33 16.96
C LEU A 68 24.45 9.10 15.45
N GLY A 69 24.82 7.91 14.95
CA GLY A 69 24.59 7.52 13.57
C GLY A 69 23.08 7.47 13.20
N GLY A 70 22.26 6.92 14.09
CA GLY A 70 20.80 6.91 13.95
C GLY A 70 20.20 8.32 13.94
N PHE A 71 20.75 9.25 14.74
CA PHE A 71 20.32 10.64 14.77
C PHE A 71 20.60 11.34 13.44
N PHE A 72 21.84 11.27 12.90
CA PHE A 72 22.16 11.83 11.59
C PHE A 72 21.38 11.17 10.45
N HIS A 73 21.13 9.84 10.55
CA HIS A 73 20.26 9.14 9.61
C HIS A 73 18.85 9.74 9.60
N ASN A 74 18.28 10.03 10.77
CA ASN A 74 16.93 10.59 10.89
C ASN A 74 16.84 12.03 10.39
N ILE A 75 17.89 12.85 10.56
CA ILE A 75 17.97 14.18 9.94
C ILE A 75 17.94 14.05 8.42
N SER A 76 18.75 13.15 7.85
CA SER A 76 18.74 12.86 6.42
C SER A 76 17.36 12.36 5.94
N ALA A 77 16.71 11.49 6.70
CA ALA A 77 15.37 11.00 6.39
C ALA A 77 14.32 12.14 6.40
N ALA A 78 14.39 13.06 7.36
CA ALA A 78 13.53 14.24 7.40
C ALA A 78 13.73 15.14 6.17
N TRP A 79 14.98 15.38 5.76
CA TRP A 79 15.28 16.13 4.54
C TRP A 79 14.71 15.45 3.28
N HIS A 80 14.91 14.13 3.16
CA HIS A 80 14.32 13.36 2.07
C HIS A 80 12.80 13.43 2.08
N LEU A 81 12.17 13.42 3.25
CA LEU A 81 10.73 13.54 3.41
C LEU A 81 10.20 14.87 2.85
N VAL A 82 10.83 15.98 3.19
CA VAL A 82 10.46 17.31 2.67
C VAL A 82 10.59 17.35 1.14
N ARG A 83 11.73 16.90 0.60
CA ARG A 83 11.96 16.88 -0.86
C ARG A 83 10.97 15.96 -1.58
N SER A 84 10.65 14.83 -1.00
CA SER A 84 9.67 13.87 -1.54
C SER A 84 8.27 14.45 -1.55
N THR A 85 7.89 15.18 -0.48
CA THR A 85 6.59 15.86 -0.40
C THR A 85 6.49 16.96 -1.49
N ILE A 86 7.55 17.73 -1.72
CA ILE A 86 7.57 18.73 -2.79
C ILE A 86 7.47 18.07 -4.18
N LYS A 87 8.20 16.96 -4.40
CA LYS A 87 8.13 16.22 -5.67
C LYS A 87 6.73 15.61 -5.87
N ALA A 88 6.18 14.97 -4.85
CA ALA A 88 4.82 14.42 -4.87
C ALA A 88 3.79 15.51 -5.20
N ARG A 89 3.89 16.69 -4.58
CA ARG A 89 3.01 17.83 -4.86
C ARG A 89 3.05 18.26 -6.33
N LYS A 90 4.24 18.24 -6.96
CA LYS A 90 4.40 18.57 -8.39
C LYS A 90 3.72 17.51 -9.28
N ILE A 91 3.88 16.22 -8.95
CA ILE A 91 3.26 15.10 -9.65
C ILE A 91 1.73 15.21 -9.54
N ILE A 92 1.21 15.39 -8.32
CA ILE A 92 -0.21 15.51 -8.03
C ILE A 92 -0.84 16.69 -8.80
N LYS A 93 -0.21 17.87 -8.76
CA LYS A 93 -0.69 19.06 -9.52
C LYS A 93 -0.73 18.84 -11.02
N ARG A 94 0.23 18.09 -11.58
CA ARG A 94 0.27 17.77 -13.02
C ARG A 94 -0.78 16.74 -13.39
N PHE A 95 -0.94 15.69 -12.58
CA PHE A 95 -1.91 14.62 -12.84
C PHE A 95 -3.35 15.04 -12.51
N LYS A 96 -3.58 15.95 -11.56
CA LYS A 96 -4.89 16.44 -11.11
C LYS A 96 -5.83 15.29 -10.72
N PRO A 97 -5.51 14.47 -9.71
CA PRO A 97 -6.34 13.36 -9.29
C PRO A 97 -7.60 13.84 -8.57
N ASP A 98 -8.66 13.07 -8.65
CA ASP A 98 -9.88 13.23 -7.86
C ASP A 98 -9.70 12.67 -6.43
N VAL A 99 -8.82 11.67 -6.27
CA VAL A 99 -8.51 11.04 -4.99
C VAL A 99 -7.10 10.47 -4.99
N VAL A 100 -6.47 10.43 -3.82
CA VAL A 100 -5.17 9.79 -3.60
C VAL A 100 -5.31 8.70 -2.53
N VAL A 101 -4.91 7.48 -2.87
CA VAL A 101 -5.02 6.29 -2.03
C VAL A 101 -3.63 5.76 -1.69
N GLY A 102 -3.35 5.55 -0.41
CA GLY A 102 -2.14 4.88 0.05
C GLY A 102 -2.45 3.46 0.52
N THR A 103 -1.57 2.49 0.22
CA THR A 103 -1.74 1.11 0.66
C THR A 103 -0.57 0.59 1.50
N GLY A 104 0.35 1.47 1.86
CA GLY A 104 1.46 1.15 2.75
C GLY A 104 2.83 1.47 2.17
N GLY A 105 3.83 1.36 3.05
CA GLY A 105 5.21 1.76 2.77
C GLY A 105 5.49 3.23 3.08
N TYR A 106 6.78 3.56 3.23
CA TYR A 106 7.22 4.91 3.59
C TYR A 106 6.83 5.99 2.58
N VAL A 107 6.62 5.61 1.32
CA VAL A 107 6.22 6.50 0.22
C VAL A 107 4.82 7.09 0.42
N CYS A 108 3.93 6.40 1.15
CA CYS A 108 2.59 6.88 1.40
C CYS A 108 2.58 8.22 2.17
N PHE A 109 3.51 8.39 3.12
CA PHE A 109 3.49 9.59 3.95
C PHE A 109 3.69 10.89 3.14
N PRO A 110 4.78 11.09 2.35
CA PRO A 110 4.96 12.31 1.58
C PRO A 110 3.88 12.52 0.52
N VAL A 111 3.33 11.45 -0.06
CA VAL A 111 2.32 11.54 -1.11
C VAL A 111 0.97 11.96 -0.55
N LEU A 112 0.47 11.27 0.48
CA LEU A 112 -0.81 11.62 1.12
C LEU A 112 -0.74 12.97 1.84
N LYS A 113 0.39 13.29 2.46
CA LYS A 113 0.61 14.64 3.03
C LYS A 113 0.52 15.73 1.97
N ALA A 114 1.14 15.51 0.80
CA ALA A 114 1.07 16.47 -0.30
C ALA A 114 -0.36 16.62 -0.87
N ALA A 115 -1.11 15.52 -0.97
CA ALA A 115 -2.50 15.50 -1.42
C ALA A 115 -3.42 16.27 -0.44
N SER A 116 -3.31 15.97 0.85
CA SER A 116 -4.05 16.67 1.92
C SER A 116 -3.77 18.18 1.91
N MET A 117 -2.49 18.59 1.75
CA MET A 117 -2.12 20.02 1.64
C MET A 117 -2.69 20.72 0.39
N LEU A 118 -3.11 19.94 -0.61
CA LEU A 118 -3.76 20.45 -1.83
C LEU A 118 -5.28 20.38 -1.76
N GLY A 119 -5.86 19.92 -0.65
CA GLY A 119 -7.30 19.75 -0.50
C GLY A 119 -7.89 18.62 -1.34
N ILE A 120 -7.06 17.65 -1.75
CA ILE A 120 -7.50 16.49 -2.53
C ILE A 120 -7.90 15.38 -1.57
N PRO A 121 -9.06 14.72 -1.77
CA PRO A 121 -9.51 13.60 -0.97
C PRO A 121 -8.44 12.50 -0.83
N THR A 122 -8.28 12.00 0.40
CA THR A 122 -7.22 11.04 0.75
C THR A 122 -7.77 9.83 1.48
N ALA A 123 -7.31 8.65 1.11
CA ALA A 123 -7.56 7.43 1.85
C ALA A 123 -6.27 6.63 2.07
N VAL A 124 -6.17 5.94 3.19
CA VAL A 124 -5.07 4.99 3.45
C VAL A 124 -5.63 3.64 3.85
N HIS A 125 -5.09 2.57 3.28
CA HIS A 125 -5.41 1.20 3.66
C HIS A 125 -4.34 0.65 4.60
N GLU A 126 -4.79 0.03 5.71
CA GLU A 126 -3.96 -0.71 6.65
C GLU A 126 -4.32 -2.19 6.59
N SER A 127 -3.36 -3.00 6.14
CA SER A 127 -3.55 -4.45 5.99
C SER A 127 -3.29 -5.25 7.28
N ASN A 128 -2.72 -4.62 8.31
CA ASN A 128 -2.34 -5.30 9.55
C ASN A 128 -3.33 -5.03 10.67
N ALA A 129 -3.51 -6.01 11.57
CA ALA A 129 -4.27 -5.83 12.80
C ALA A 129 -3.56 -4.87 13.79
N ASP A 130 -2.22 -4.84 13.78
CA ASP A 130 -1.42 -3.81 14.45
C ASP A 130 -0.87 -2.83 13.42
N PRO A 131 -1.36 -1.57 13.39
CA PRO A 131 -1.04 -0.62 12.31
C PRO A 131 0.43 -0.27 12.23
N GLY A 132 0.93 -0.19 11.00
CA GLY A 132 2.27 0.29 10.72
C GLY A 132 2.49 1.75 11.11
N LEU A 133 3.75 2.14 11.34
CA LEU A 133 4.12 3.50 11.74
C LEU A 133 3.59 4.55 10.74
N THR A 134 3.70 4.28 9.45
CA THR A 134 3.25 5.21 8.40
C THR A 134 1.77 5.48 8.48
N THR A 135 0.94 4.45 8.65
CA THR A 135 -0.52 4.59 8.76
C THR A 135 -0.91 5.32 10.04
N ARG A 136 -0.23 5.02 11.16
CA ARG A 136 -0.43 5.76 12.42
C ARG A 136 -0.12 7.25 12.27
N MET A 137 0.97 7.61 11.58
CA MET A 137 1.32 9.02 11.33
C MET A 137 0.34 9.71 10.38
N LEU A 138 -0.22 8.97 9.43
CA LEU A 138 -1.19 9.49 8.46
C LEU A 138 -2.59 9.63 9.02
N SER A 139 -2.94 8.93 10.08
CA SER A 139 -4.32 8.86 10.62
C SER A 139 -4.92 10.22 10.96
N GLY A 140 -4.10 11.17 11.42
CA GLY A 140 -4.54 12.55 11.68
C GLY A 140 -4.62 13.44 10.43
N ILE A 141 -4.13 12.97 9.30
CA ILE A 141 -3.97 13.77 8.07
C ILE A 141 -4.99 13.38 7.01
N VAL A 142 -5.23 12.07 6.83
CA VAL A 142 -6.13 11.55 5.79
C VAL A 142 -7.59 11.68 6.16
N ASP A 143 -8.46 11.66 5.15
CA ASP A 143 -9.90 11.74 5.32
C ASP A 143 -10.50 10.39 5.70
N THR A 144 -9.98 9.28 5.15
CA THR A 144 -10.48 7.92 5.38
C THR A 144 -9.35 6.95 5.66
N ILE A 145 -9.58 6.03 6.60
CA ILE A 145 -8.68 4.91 6.92
C ILE A 145 -9.45 3.61 6.66
N MET A 146 -9.03 2.86 5.66
CA MET A 146 -9.58 1.57 5.30
C MET A 146 -8.83 0.47 6.08
N LEU A 147 -9.55 -0.36 6.81
CA LEU A 147 -8.97 -1.36 7.69
C LEU A 147 -9.14 -2.76 7.12
N GLY A 148 -8.05 -3.52 7.10
CA GLY A 148 -8.07 -4.95 6.83
C GLY A 148 -8.73 -5.75 7.96
N PHE A 149 -8.60 -5.25 9.20
CA PHE A 149 -9.10 -5.90 10.42
C PHE A 149 -9.79 -4.90 11.33
N GLU A 150 -10.96 -5.24 11.89
CA GLU A 150 -11.70 -4.40 12.86
C GLU A 150 -10.85 -4.08 14.09
N GLU A 151 -10.04 -5.04 14.54
CA GLU A 151 -9.19 -4.93 15.73
C GLU A 151 -8.17 -3.77 15.66
N SER A 152 -7.84 -3.33 14.44
CA SER A 152 -6.92 -2.19 14.26
C SER A 152 -7.56 -0.84 14.57
N ARG A 153 -8.89 -0.73 14.58
CA ARG A 153 -9.65 0.51 14.87
C ARG A 153 -9.24 1.16 16.20
N LYS A 154 -9.03 0.37 17.23
CA LYS A 154 -8.66 0.83 18.59
C LYS A 154 -7.37 1.64 18.66
N PHE A 155 -6.51 1.56 17.64
CA PHE A 155 -5.23 2.28 17.59
C PHE A 155 -5.34 3.69 17.03
N TYR A 156 -6.50 4.07 16.49
CA TYR A 156 -6.70 5.38 15.88
C TYR A 156 -7.46 6.31 16.80
N LYS A 157 -6.99 7.57 16.86
CA LYS A 157 -7.61 8.62 17.70
C LYS A 157 -8.98 9.06 17.17
N ASN A 158 -9.19 8.92 15.87
CA ASN A 158 -10.40 9.34 15.15
C ASN A 158 -11.05 8.10 14.50
N PRO A 159 -11.69 7.22 15.30
CA PRO A 159 -12.27 5.98 14.79
C PRO A 159 -13.42 6.21 13.79
N GLU A 160 -14.04 7.38 13.79
CA GLU A 160 -15.07 7.79 12.84
C GLU A 160 -14.54 7.91 11.39
N LYS A 161 -13.22 8.07 11.21
CA LYS A 161 -12.58 8.06 9.89
C LYS A 161 -12.29 6.64 9.38
N THR A 162 -12.53 5.62 10.20
CA THR A 162 -12.17 4.24 9.86
C THR A 162 -13.34 3.49 9.26
N VAL A 163 -13.06 2.71 8.21
CA VAL A 163 -14.01 1.80 7.56
C VAL A 163 -13.34 0.44 7.42
N VAL A 164 -14.00 -0.63 7.84
CA VAL A 164 -13.50 -2.00 7.66
C VAL A 164 -13.84 -2.45 6.24
N THR A 165 -12.81 -2.68 5.45
CA THR A 165 -12.94 -3.09 4.04
C THR A 165 -12.41 -4.50 3.78
N GLY A 166 -11.73 -5.09 4.76
CA GLY A 166 -10.89 -6.26 4.50
C GLY A 166 -9.64 -5.89 3.71
N THR A 167 -8.82 -6.88 3.42
CA THR A 167 -7.62 -6.70 2.58
C THR A 167 -7.97 -6.97 1.12
N PRO A 168 -7.76 -6.00 0.22
CA PRO A 168 -8.05 -6.16 -1.20
C PRO A 168 -7.21 -7.29 -1.82
N VAL A 169 -7.87 -8.18 -2.55
CA VAL A 169 -7.25 -9.27 -3.31
C VAL A 169 -7.62 -9.13 -4.79
N ARG A 170 -6.76 -9.64 -5.67
CA ARG A 170 -7.04 -9.62 -7.11
C ARG A 170 -8.23 -10.52 -7.44
N GLY A 171 -9.09 -10.08 -8.37
CA GLY A 171 -10.31 -10.78 -8.77
C GLY A 171 -10.10 -12.21 -9.26
N GLU A 172 -8.92 -12.50 -9.81
CA GLU A 172 -8.50 -13.84 -10.24
C GLU A 172 -8.69 -14.90 -9.14
N PHE A 173 -8.44 -14.55 -7.88
CA PHE A 173 -8.62 -15.49 -6.74
C PHE A 173 -10.08 -15.81 -6.44
N SER A 174 -11.00 -14.96 -6.86
CA SER A 174 -12.45 -15.21 -6.67
C SER A 174 -13.07 -16.00 -7.83
N ALA A 175 -12.35 -16.20 -8.93
CA ALA A 175 -12.84 -16.87 -10.14
C ALA A 175 -12.88 -18.40 -10.00
N TYR A 176 -12.14 -18.96 -9.06
CA TYR A 176 -12.05 -20.41 -8.87
C TYR A 176 -12.89 -20.89 -7.71
N SER A 177 -13.72 -21.92 -7.97
CA SER A 177 -14.27 -22.74 -6.88
C SER A 177 -13.16 -23.62 -6.30
N LYS A 178 -13.33 -24.03 -5.02
CA LYS A 178 -12.40 -24.96 -4.36
C LYS A 178 -12.20 -26.26 -5.15
N GLN A 179 -13.28 -26.78 -5.74
CA GLN A 179 -13.26 -27.99 -6.53
C GLN A 179 -12.50 -27.80 -7.85
N ALA A 180 -12.77 -26.69 -8.56
CA ALA A 180 -12.08 -26.37 -9.80
C ALA A 180 -10.57 -26.20 -9.60
N ALA A 181 -10.17 -25.46 -8.56
CA ALA A 181 -8.76 -25.27 -8.23
C ALA A 181 -8.05 -26.58 -7.87
N LYS A 182 -8.70 -27.46 -7.11
CA LYS A 182 -8.14 -28.78 -6.80
C LYS A 182 -8.00 -29.65 -8.04
N ALA A 183 -9.00 -29.67 -8.92
CA ALA A 183 -8.96 -30.42 -10.17
C ALA A 183 -7.83 -29.96 -11.08
N GLU A 184 -7.65 -28.65 -11.25
CA GLU A 184 -6.58 -28.05 -12.05
C GLU A 184 -5.19 -28.41 -11.51
N LEU A 185 -5.03 -28.45 -10.19
CA LEU A 185 -3.79 -28.83 -9.53
C LEU A 185 -3.57 -30.35 -9.41
N GLY A 186 -4.49 -31.17 -9.90
CA GLY A 186 -4.42 -32.63 -9.78
C GLY A 186 -4.53 -33.15 -8.34
N LEU A 187 -5.19 -32.41 -7.45
CA LEU A 187 -5.32 -32.74 -6.04
C LEU A 187 -6.61 -33.51 -5.74
N PRO A 188 -6.59 -34.45 -4.76
CA PRO A 188 -7.79 -35.18 -4.34
C PRO A 188 -8.90 -34.21 -3.90
N LEU A 189 -10.11 -34.38 -4.47
CA LEU A 189 -11.26 -33.50 -4.19
C LEU A 189 -11.84 -33.72 -2.79
N ASP A 190 -11.77 -34.95 -2.30
CA ASP A 190 -12.32 -35.41 -1.04
C ASP A 190 -11.45 -35.17 0.19
N LYS A 191 -10.15 -34.93 -0.01
CA LYS A 191 -9.20 -34.69 1.10
C LYS A 191 -9.08 -33.22 1.47
N PRO A 192 -8.84 -32.87 2.75
CA PRO A 192 -8.49 -31.54 3.14
C PRO A 192 -7.14 -31.13 2.50
N LEU A 193 -7.03 -29.85 2.10
CA LEU A 193 -5.80 -29.26 1.63
C LEU A 193 -5.33 -28.21 2.63
N VAL A 194 -4.13 -28.36 3.14
CA VAL A 194 -3.45 -27.37 3.96
C VAL A 194 -2.34 -26.74 3.12
N VAL A 195 -2.45 -25.44 2.90
CA VAL A 195 -1.44 -24.65 2.20
C VAL A 195 -0.71 -23.79 3.22
N SER A 196 0.61 -23.93 3.31
CA SER A 196 1.46 -23.08 4.14
C SER A 196 2.30 -22.20 3.24
N VAL A 197 2.17 -20.87 3.41
CA VAL A 197 2.89 -19.87 2.62
C VAL A 197 3.68 -18.97 3.57
N TRP A 198 4.95 -18.81 3.30
CA TRP A 198 5.89 -18.09 4.15
C TRP A 198 6.47 -16.89 3.41
N GLY A 199 6.69 -15.80 4.15
CA GLY A 199 7.45 -14.66 3.62
C GLY A 199 8.95 -14.94 3.52
N SER A 200 9.67 -14.16 2.74
CA SER A 200 11.10 -14.33 2.46
C SER A 200 12.00 -14.40 3.72
N VAL A 201 11.60 -13.76 4.82
CA VAL A 201 12.34 -13.74 6.09
C VAL A 201 11.99 -14.95 6.97
N SER A 202 10.80 -15.50 6.85
CA SER A 202 10.34 -16.62 7.67
C SER A 202 11.05 -17.92 7.31
N TYR A 203 11.56 -18.03 6.10
CA TYR A 203 12.25 -19.23 5.62
C TYR A 203 13.62 -19.47 6.28
N THR A 204 14.27 -18.42 6.78
CA THR A 204 15.61 -18.51 7.38
C THR A 204 15.61 -18.97 8.84
N HIS A 205 14.43 -19.12 9.46
CA HIS A 205 14.29 -19.40 10.89
C HIS A 205 13.47 -20.66 11.22
N LEU A 206 13.07 -21.45 10.20
CA LEU A 206 12.47 -22.77 10.40
C LEU A 206 13.57 -23.79 10.68
N THR A 207 13.86 -23.99 11.96
CA THR A 207 14.52 -25.21 12.44
C THR A 207 13.46 -26.28 12.59
N LEU A 208 13.52 -27.33 11.78
CA LEU A 208 12.75 -28.56 11.95
C LEU A 208 13.29 -29.36 13.09
#